data_f0a2fd928ad31e46e6a1ea52e48266d6
#
_entry.id   f0a2fd928ad31e46e6a1ea52e48266d6
#
_cell.length_a   1.000
_cell.length_b   1.000
_cell.length_c   1.000
_cell.angle_alpha   90.00
_cell.angle_beta   90.00
_cell.angle_gamma   90.00
#
_symmetry.space_group_name_H-M   'P 1'
#
loop_
_entity.id
_entity.type
_entity.pdbx_description
1 polymer ?
#
loop_
_entity_poly.entity_id
_entity_poly.type
_entity_poly.pdbx_seq_one_letter_code
_entity_poly.pdbx_strand_id
1 'polypeptide(L)'
;MATLVVTFVAALGVLPGMALAAPVNSQLNAADMTLLAGVRLAGLWEMPAGEMAAEKGQSARVREIGAEISRQHGVLDQLAVDAANKLGATLPADATAEQKGWLKEMQESTGARFDQIFVTRLRVAHGKIFPVIGAVRASTRDATVRKLADDANDFVSDHMAMLESTGLVRWEQLPPAALPPAQSDSLVAAAAANVGSGGRIGVSTTVVWLVFIAALGTGGIATYRILRRS
;
A
#
# COMPACT_ATOMS: atom_id res chain seq x y z
N MET A 1 4.37 76.22 33.93
CA MET A 1 3.61 74.99 34.05
C MET A 1 3.51 74.35 32.67
N ALA A 2 4.31 73.34 32.39
CA ALA A 2 4.32 72.63 31.11
C ALA A 2 3.67 71.26 31.31
N THR A 3 2.55 71.05 30.59
CA THR A 3 1.78 69.79 30.65
C THR A 3 2.30 68.78 29.66
N LEU A 4 2.85 67.68 30.14
CA LEU A 4 3.37 66.60 29.32
C LEU A 4 2.19 65.67 28.92
N VAL A 5 1.89 65.59 27.62
CA VAL A 5 0.89 64.65 27.09
C VAL A 5 1.63 63.35 26.66
N VAL A 6 1.41 62.28 27.40
CA VAL A 6 1.94 60.94 27.05
C VAL A 6 0.91 60.22 26.18
N THR A 7 1.24 60.05 24.91
CA THR A 7 0.42 59.31 23.98
C THR A 7 0.78 57.80 24.06
N PHE A 8 -0.17 56.98 24.50
CA PHE A 8 -0.03 55.51 24.56
C PHE A 8 -0.42 54.96 23.19
N VAL A 9 0.53 54.45 22.45
CA VAL A 9 0.28 53.68 21.22
C VAL A 9 0.09 52.22 21.61
N ALA A 10 -1.17 51.76 21.52
CA ALA A 10 -1.48 50.33 21.67
C ALA A 10 -1.14 49.58 20.38
N ALA A 11 -0.08 48.79 20.43
CA ALA A 11 0.25 47.87 19.33
C ALA A 11 -0.68 46.64 19.40
N LEU A 12 -1.68 46.58 18.50
CA LEU A 12 -2.47 45.39 18.27
C LEU A 12 -1.59 44.32 17.56
N GLY A 13 -1.11 43.35 18.35
CA GLY A 13 -0.42 42.18 17.81
C GLY A 13 -1.41 41.31 17.03
N VAL A 14 -1.25 41.24 15.72
CA VAL A 14 -1.94 40.28 14.85
C VAL A 14 -1.31 38.93 15.11
N LEU A 15 -1.99 38.06 15.87
CA LEU A 15 -1.62 36.66 15.99
C LEU A 15 -1.82 35.99 14.61
N PRO A 16 -0.81 35.26 14.08
CA PRO A 16 -1.04 34.48 12.87
C PRO A 16 -2.09 33.41 13.17
N GLY A 17 -3.26 33.54 12.52
CA GLY A 17 -4.32 32.54 12.57
C GLY A 17 -3.74 31.21 12.09
N MET A 18 -3.76 30.19 12.94
CA MET A 18 -3.56 28.81 12.51
C MET A 18 -4.67 28.50 11.50
N ALA A 19 -4.32 28.50 10.22
CA ALA A 19 -5.19 27.96 9.18
C ALA A 19 -5.34 26.46 9.50
N LEU A 20 -6.50 26.07 10.04
CA LEU A 20 -6.92 24.69 10.07
C LEU A 20 -6.93 24.24 8.60
N ALA A 21 -6.01 23.37 8.22
CA ALA A 21 -6.03 22.74 6.91
C ALA A 21 -7.41 22.11 6.73
N ALA A 22 -8.17 22.59 5.75
CA ALA A 22 -9.42 21.96 5.38
C ALA A 22 -9.14 20.48 5.11
N PRO A 23 -10.03 19.55 5.50
CA PRO A 23 -9.85 18.15 5.19
C PRO A 23 -9.66 18.04 3.68
N VAL A 24 -8.50 17.51 3.27
CA VAL A 24 -8.26 17.18 1.87
C VAL A 24 -9.30 16.11 1.56
N ASN A 25 -10.31 16.48 0.80
CA ASN A 25 -11.28 15.52 0.26
C ASN A 25 -10.48 14.66 -0.72
N SER A 26 -9.85 13.59 -0.22
CA SER A 26 -9.08 12.67 -1.04
C SER A 26 -10.08 11.96 -1.94
N GLN A 27 -10.18 12.42 -3.18
CA GLN A 27 -10.96 11.71 -4.19
C GLN A 27 -10.27 10.35 -4.39
N LEU A 28 -11.00 9.29 -4.05
CA LEU A 28 -10.55 7.92 -4.31
C LEU A 28 -10.30 7.78 -5.82
N ASN A 29 -9.13 7.29 -6.15
CA ASN A 29 -8.79 6.95 -7.53
C ASN A 29 -9.25 5.52 -7.88
N ALA A 30 -9.13 5.13 -9.15
CA ALA A 30 -9.56 3.82 -9.60
C ALA A 30 -8.79 2.68 -8.92
N ALA A 31 -7.52 2.86 -8.57
CA ALA A 31 -6.74 1.85 -7.89
C ALA A 31 -7.18 1.68 -6.43
N ASP A 32 -7.51 2.78 -5.73
CA ASP A 32 -8.07 2.75 -4.39
C ASP A 32 -9.39 1.97 -4.36
N MET A 33 -10.28 2.25 -5.32
CA MET A 33 -11.55 1.52 -5.47
C MET A 33 -11.33 0.04 -5.83
N THR A 34 -10.32 -0.27 -6.63
CA THR A 34 -9.97 -1.66 -6.97
C THR A 34 -9.52 -2.44 -5.73
N LEU A 35 -8.73 -1.82 -4.84
CA LEU A 35 -8.32 -2.46 -3.59
C LEU A 35 -9.53 -2.69 -2.67
N LEU A 36 -10.34 -1.66 -2.42
CA LEU A 36 -11.53 -1.75 -1.58
C LEU A 36 -12.48 -2.86 -2.06
N ALA A 37 -12.80 -2.86 -3.36
CA ALA A 37 -13.65 -3.87 -3.97
C ALA A 37 -13.00 -5.26 -3.96
N GLY A 38 -11.70 -5.36 -4.21
CA GLY A 38 -10.95 -6.61 -4.23
C GLY A 38 -10.93 -7.30 -2.87
N VAL A 39 -10.67 -6.55 -1.79
CA VAL A 39 -10.69 -7.08 -0.42
C VAL A 39 -12.11 -7.55 -0.05
N ARG A 40 -13.14 -6.75 -0.36
CA ARG A 40 -14.53 -7.15 -0.14
C ARG A 40 -14.91 -8.42 -0.89
N LEU A 41 -14.57 -8.50 -2.19
CA LEU A 41 -14.83 -9.68 -3.00
C LEU A 41 -14.09 -10.91 -2.48
N ALA A 42 -12.86 -10.77 -1.97
CA ALA A 42 -12.13 -11.84 -1.32
C ALA A 42 -12.91 -12.37 -0.10
N GLY A 43 -13.35 -11.49 0.81
CA GLY A 43 -14.16 -11.87 1.96
C GLY A 43 -15.41 -12.67 1.57
N LEU A 44 -16.14 -12.19 0.55
CA LEU A 44 -17.41 -12.80 0.13
C LEU A 44 -17.29 -14.26 -0.35
N TRP A 45 -16.13 -14.70 -0.84
CA TRP A 45 -15.96 -16.09 -1.28
C TRP A 45 -14.95 -16.88 -0.46
N GLU A 46 -13.93 -16.25 0.11
CA GLU A 46 -12.88 -16.97 0.84
C GLU A 46 -13.32 -17.35 2.26
N MET A 47 -14.23 -16.59 2.88
CA MET A 47 -14.83 -17.02 4.14
C MET A 47 -15.59 -18.35 3.97
N PRO A 48 -16.61 -18.48 3.09
CA PRO A 48 -17.29 -19.75 2.91
C PRO A 48 -16.39 -20.86 2.34
N ALA A 49 -15.37 -20.54 1.53
CA ALA A 49 -14.40 -21.52 1.08
C ALA A 49 -13.57 -22.08 2.25
N GLY A 50 -13.13 -21.20 3.15
CA GLY A 50 -12.38 -21.57 4.35
C GLY A 50 -13.21 -22.41 5.33
N GLU A 51 -14.49 -22.06 5.52
CA GLU A 51 -15.44 -22.85 6.33
C GLU A 51 -15.61 -24.26 5.74
N MET A 52 -15.82 -24.38 4.43
CA MET A 52 -15.86 -25.68 3.76
C MET A 52 -14.56 -26.47 3.95
N ALA A 53 -13.41 -25.81 3.91
CA ALA A 53 -12.13 -26.48 4.12
C ALA A 53 -11.95 -26.94 5.57
N ALA A 54 -12.39 -26.15 6.54
CA ALA A 54 -12.36 -26.51 7.95
C ALA A 54 -13.25 -27.75 8.23
N GLU A 55 -14.41 -27.82 7.56
CA GLU A 55 -15.38 -28.90 7.76
C GLU A 55 -14.95 -30.18 7.04
N LYS A 56 -14.67 -30.15 5.75
CA LYS A 56 -14.52 -31.32 4.90
C LYS A 56 -13.14 -31.54 4.27
N GLY A 57 -12.16 -30.70 4.58
CA GLY A 57 -10.78 -30.91 4.14
C GLY A 57 -10.27 -32.28 4.58
N GLN A 58 -9.64 -33.02 3.67
CA GLN A 58 -9.09 -34.34 4.00
C GLN A 58 -7.88 -34.21 4.92
N SER A 59 -6.96 -33.34 4.55
CA SER A 59 -5.74 -33.07 5.34
C SER A 59 -6.06 -32.24 6.59
N ALA A 60 -5.50 -32.60 7.74
CA ALA A 60 -5.62 -31.79 8.95
C ALA A 60 -5.06 -30.38 8.74
N ARG A 61 -3.98 -30.25 7.95
CA ARG A 61 -3.37 -28.96 7.63
C ARG A 61 -4.32 -28.09 6.78
N VAL A 62 -5.03 -28.67 5.81
CA VAL A 62 -6.01 -27.93 5.02
C VAL A 62 -7.19 -27.46 5.88
N ARG A 63 -7.66 -28.29 6.82
CA ARG A 63 -8.71 -27.88 7.76
C ARG A 63 -8.29 -26.71 8.65
N GLU A 64 -7.09 -26.79 9.20
CA GLU A 64 -6.50 -25.71 10.01
C GLU A 64 -6.39 -24.40 9.22
N ILE A 65 -5.81 -24.46 8.03
CA ILE A 65 -5.64 -23.29 7.14
C ILE A 65 -7.00 -22.74 6.73
N GLY A 66 -7.96 -23.58 6.42
CA GLY A 66 -9.31 -23.15 6.06
C GLY A 66 -9.98 -22.35 7.16
N ALA A 67 -9.93 -22.85 8.40
CA ALA A 67 -10.48 -22.17 9.58
C ALA A 67 -9.79 -20.81 9.79
N GLU A 68 -8.47 -20.75 9.68
CA GLU A 68 -7.71 -19.51 9.89
C GLU A 68 -7.96 -18.49 8.78
N ILE A 69 -7.97 -18.91 7.51
CA ILE A 69 -8.28 -18.02 6.38
C ILE A 69 -9.70 -17.46 6.51
N SER A 70 -10.70 -18.28 6.82
CA SER A 70 -12.07 -17.80 7.04
C SER A 70 -12.13 -16.74 8.14
N ARG A 71 -11.50 -17.01 9.28
CA ARG A 71 -11.45 -16.07 10.41
C ARG A 71 -10.77 -14.75 10.05
N GLN A 72 -9.63 -14.81 9.38
CA GLN A 72 -8.85 -13.62 9.01
C GLN A 72 -9.55 -12.80 7.93
N HIS A 73 -10.22 -13.46 6.97
CA HIS A 73 -11.05 -12.74 5.99
C HIS A 73 -12.26 -12.06 6.62
N GLY A 74 -12.83 -12.60 7.71
CA GLY A 74 -13.84 -11.88 8.48
C GLY A 74 -13.33 -10.55 9.05
N VAL A 75 -12.09 -10.52 9.56
CA VAL A 75 -11.46 -9.30 10.05
C VAL A 75 -11.17 -8.34 8.90
N LEU A 76 -10.55 -8.83 7.83
CA LEU A 76 -10.13 -8.01 6.69
C LEU A 76 -11.34 -7.43 5.94
N ASP A 77 -12.41 -8.18 5.81
CA ASP A 77 -13.68 -7.73 5.22
C ASP A 77 -14.31 -6.58 6.02
N GLN A 78 -14.32 -6.70 7.35
CA GLN A 78 -14.80 -5.61 8.22
C GLN A 78 -13.95 -4.34 8.06
N LEU A 79 -12.62 -4.46 7.97
CA LEU A 79 -11.73 -3.31 7.71
C LEU A 79 -12.06 -2.64 6.36
N ALA A 80 -12.36 -3.43 5.32
CA ALA A 80 -12.76 -2.89 4.03
C ALA A 80 -14.11 -2.18 4.08
N VAL A 81 -15.09 -2.73 4.79
CA VAL A 81 -16.41 -2.13 5.00
C VAL A 81 -16.29 -0.81 5.77
N ASP A 82 -15.51 -0.79 6.85
CA ASP A 82 -15.28 0.42 7.66
C ASP A 82 -14.56 1.51 6.85
N ALA A 83 -13.56 1.13 6.06
CA ALA A 83 -12.87 2.04 5.17
C ALA A 83 -13.81 2.63 4.10
N ALA A 84 -14.63 1.79 3.48
CA ALA A 84 -15.61 2.23 2.48
C ALA A 84 -16.66 3.17 3.08
N ASN A 85 -17.21 2.85 4.24
CA ASN A 85 -18.16 3.71 4.95
C ASN A 85 -17.57 5.09 5.26
N LYS A 86 -16.33 5.11 5.77
CA LYS A 86 -15.61 6.36 6.08
C LYS A 86 -15.38 7.21 4.84
N LEU A 87 -15.15 6.59 3.69
CA LEU A 87 -14.79 7.24 2.44
C LEU A 87 -16.00 7.49 1.51
N GLY A 88 -17.20 7.03 1.89
CA GLY A 88 -18.40 7.11 1.07
C GLY A 88 -18.33 6.24 -0.19
N ALA A 89 -17.54 5.16 -0.15
CA ALA A 89 -17.38 4.23 -1.28
C ALA A 89 -18.44 3.11 -1.23
N THR A 90 -18.88 2.67 -2.41
CA THR A 90 -19.81 1.53 -2.54
C THR A 90 -19.02 0.26 -2.82
N LEU A 91 -19.29 -0.79 -2.04
CA LEU A 91 -18.66 -2.10 -2.19
C LEU A 91 -19.59 -3.11 -2.88
N PRO A 92 -19.03 -4.16 -3.52
CA PRO A 92 -19.81 -5.28 -4.03
C PRO A 92 -20.64 -5.94 -2.92
N ALA A 93 -21.89 -6.25 -3.23
CA ALA A 93 -22.77 -6.96 -2.29
C ALA A 93 -22.59 -8.48 -2.36
N ASP A 94 -22.17 -9.01 -3.52
CA ASP A 94 -22.06 -10.43 -3.83
C ASP A 94 -20.70 -10.78 -4.43
N ALA A 95 -20.30 -12.05 -4.24
CA ALA A 95 -19.18 -12.63 -4.97
C ALA A 95 -19.47 -12.67 -6.48
N THR A 96 -18.40 -12.58 -7.29
CA THR A 96 -18.52 -12.64 -8.74
C THR A 96 -19.05 -14.00 -9.22
N ALA A 97 -19.55 -14.06 -10.46
CA ALA A 97 -19.98 -15.33 -11.04
C ALA A 97 -18.84 -16.37 -11.07
N GLU A 98 -17.61 -15.94 -11.33
CA GLU A 98 -16.43 -16.80 -11.30
C GLU A 98 -16.18 -17.36 -9.89
N GLN A 99 -16.19 -16.52 -8.86
CA GLN A 99 -16.01 -16.91 -7.46
C GLN A 99 -17.13 -17.85 -6.97
N LYS A 100 -18.38 -17.58 -7.36
CA LYS A 100 -19.51 -18.49 -7.10
C LYS A 100 -19.29 -19.85 -7.79
N GLY A 101 -18.71 -19.87 -8.98
CA GLY A 101 -18.32 -21.09 -9.68
C GLY A 101 -17.25 -21.89 -8.92
N TRP A 102 -16.24 -21.22 -8.35
CA TRP A 102 -15.23 -21.86 -7.50
C TRP A 102 -15.81 -22.46 -6.22
N LEU A 103 -16.70 -21.74 -5.57
CA LEU A 103 -17.42 -22.28 -4.39
C LEU A 103 -18.21 -23.52 -4.73
N LYS A 104 -18.93 -23.52 -5.87
CA LYS A 104 -19.67 -24.70 -6.35
C LYS A 104 -18.73 -25.87 -6.63
N GLU A 105 -17.61 -25.65 -7.32
CA GLU A 105 -16.61 -26.68 -7.59
C GLU A 105 -16.08 -27.31 -6.29
N MET A 106 -15.81 -26.50 -5.26
CA MET A 106 -15.40 -26.97 -3.94
C MET A 106 -16.53 -27.75 -3.26
N GLN A 107 -17.77 -27.27 -3.32
CA GLN A 107 -18.90 -27.91 -2.72
C GLN A 107 -19.14 -29.31 -3.27
N GLU A 108 -18.95 -29.50 -4.59
CA GLU A 108 -19.17 -30.76 -5.30
C GLU A 108 -17.97 -31.72 -5.19
N SER A 109 -16.84 -31.29 -4.63
CA SER A 109 -15.64 -32.10 -4.47
C SER A 109 -15.45 -32.60 -3.04
N THR A 110 -14.72 -33.72 -2.89
CA THR A 110 -14.37 -34.31 -1.60
C THR A 110 -12.96 -34.85 -1.58
N GLY A 111 -12.45 -35.18 -0.38
CA GLY A 111 -11.17 -35.83 -0.21
C GLY A 111 -9.99 -35.01 -0.77
N ALA A 112 -8.96 -35.68 -1.27
CA ALA A 112 -7.77 -35.04 -1.82
C ALA A 112 -8.07 -34.09 -2.99
N ARG A 113 -9.16 -34.34 -3.73
CA ARG A 113 -9.57 -33.43 -4.80
C ARG A 113 -10.06 -32.10 -4.25
N PHE A 114 -10.83 -32.11 -3.18
CA PHE A 114 -11.25 -30.89 -2.49
C PHE A 114 -10.02 -30.09 -2.03
N ASP A 115 -9.10 -30.73 -1.32
CA ASP A 115 -7.88 -30.08 -0.80
C ASP A 115 -7.11 -29.41 -1.93
N GLN A 116 -6.93 -30.13 -3.06
CA GLN A 116 -6.21 -29.59 -4.21
C GLN A 116 -6.92 -28.38 -4.83
N ILE A 117 -8.25 -28.42 -4.97
CA ILE A 117 -9.03 -27.30 -5.52
C ILE A 117 -8.95 -26.10 -4.59
N PHE A 118 -9.19 -26.30 -3.29
CA PHE A 118 -9.12 -25.25 -2.28
C PHE A 118 -7.77 -24.53 -2.35
N VAL A 119 -6.67 -25.26 -2.18
CA VAL A 119 -5.31 -24.68 -2.17
C VAL A 119 -4.99 -23.98 -3.50
N THR A 120 -5.33 -24.58 -4.63
CA THR A 120 -5.04 -23.99 -5.95
C THR A 120 -5.82 -22.71 -6.18
N ARG A 121 -7.14 -22.70 -5.93
CA ARG A 121 -7.97 -21.50 -6.15
C ARG A 121 -7.54 -20.34 -5.26
N LEU A 122 -7.35 -20.60 -3.99
CA LEU A 122 -6.92 -19.55 -3.07
C LEU A 122 -5.51 -19.04 -3.44
N ARG A 123 -4.54 -19.93 -3.68
CA ARG A 123 -3.18 -19.51 -4.00
C ARG A 123 -3.11 -18.65 -5.28
N VAL A 124 -3.89 -18.99 -6.29
CA VAL A 124 -4.01 -18.20 -7.53
C VAL A 124 -4.65 -16.84 -7.25
N ALA A 125 -5.71 -16.79 -6.46
CA ALA A 125 -6.41 -15.55 -6.11
C ALA A 125 -5.48 -14.59 -5.32
N HIS A 126 -4.79 -15.10 -4.32
CA HIS A 126 -3.83 -14.33 -3.54
C HIS A 126 -2.67 -13.81 -4.41
N GLY A 127 -2.14 -14.63 -5.33
CA GLY A 127 -1.11 -14.20 -6.27
C GLY A 127 -1.57 -13.09 -7.23
N LYS A 128 -2.87 -13.02 -7.56
CA LYS A 128 -3.42 -11.96 -8.40
C LYS A 128 -3.63 -10.65 -7.65
N ILE A 129 -4.07 -10.70 -6.40
CA ILE A 129 -4.35 -9.49 -5.62
C ILE A 129 -3.08 -8.86 -5.01
N PHE A 130 -2.08 -9.64 -4.69
CA PHE A 130 -0.88 -9.17 -3.99
C PHE A 130 -0.15 -8.01 -4.71
N PRO A 131 0.09 -8.06 -6.05
CA PRO A 131 0.67 -6.92 -6.76
C PRO A 131 -0.21 -5.66 -6.72
N VAL A 132 -1.54 -5.82 -6.71
CA VAL A 132 -2.48 -4.69 -6.60
C VAL A 132 -2.35 -4.03 -5.23
N ILE A 133 -2.30 -4.82 -4.16
CA ILE A 133 -2.08 -4.32 -2.79
C ILE A 133 -0.79 -3.52 -2.73
N GLY A 134 0.32 -4.07 -3.22
CA GLY A 134 1.62 -3.40 -3.24
C GLY A 134 1.61 -2.09 -4.02
N ALA A 135 0.98 -2.07 -5.21
CA ALA A 135 0.87 -0.88 -6.04
C ALA A 135 0.04 0.22 -5.35
N VAL A 136 -1.09 -0.12 -4.74
CA VAL A 136 -1.93 0.83 -4.01
C VAL A 136 -1.19 1.33 -2.77
N ARG A 137 -0.57 0.44 -2.00
CA ARG A 137 0.22 0.82 -0.83
C ARG A 137 1.30 1.83 -1.15
N ALA A 138 1.97 1.67 -2.29
CA ALA A 138 3.05 2.54 -2.73
C ALA A 138 2.58 3.93 -3.21
N SER A 139 1.34 4.05 -3.72
CA SER A 139 0.94 5.23 -4.49
C SER A 139 -0.33 5.93 -4.00
N THR A 140 -1.15 5.31 -3.15
CA THR A 140 -2.38 5.95 -2.66
C THR A 140 -2.08 7.20 -1.82
N ARG A 141 -2.88 8.23 -2.02
CA ARG A 141 -2.82 9.48 -1.25
C ARG A 141 -3.73 9.44 -0.02
N ASP A 142 -4.68 8.50 0.01
CA ASP A 142 -5.62 8.37 1.11
C ASP A 142 -5.01 7.53 2.25
N ALA A 143 -5.02 8.07 3.47
CA ALA A 143 -4.45 7.41 4.64
C ALA A 143 -5.26 6.17 5.09
N THR A 144 -6.58 6.17 4.84
CA THR A 144 -7.46 5.04 5.19
C THR A 144 -7.21 3.88 4.23
N VAL A 145 -7.11 4.17 2.93
CA VAL A 145 -6.77 3.16 1.91
C VAL A 145 -5.37 2.62 2.12
N ARG A 146 -4.40 3.48 2.50
CA ARG A 146 -3.04 3.04 2.80
C ARG A 146 -3.00 2.06 3.97
N LYS A 147 -3.75 2.36 5.02
CA LYS A 147 -3.85 1.46 6.18
C LYS A 147 -4.47 0.11 5.79
N LEU A 148 -5.54 0.12 5.00
CA LEU A 148 -6.14 -1.11 4.49
C LEU A 148 -5.15 -1.90 3.62
N ALA A 149 -4.36 -1.21 2.80
CA ALA A 149 -3.35 -1.87 1.97
C ALA A 149 -2.23 -2.50 2.82
N ASP A 150 -1.82 -1.86 3.93
CA ASP A 150 -0.86 -2.43 4.87
C ASP A 150 -1.42 -3.71 5.52
N ASP A 151 -2.63 -3.64 6.07
CA ASP A 151 -3.29 -4.78 6.70
C ASP A 151 -3.48 -5.94 5.70
N ALA A 152 -3.98 -5.63 4.48
CA ALA A 152 -4.16 -6.63 3.43
C ALA A 152 -2.83 -7.27 2.98
N ASN A 153 -1.73 -6.50 2.93
CA ASN A 153 -0.41 -7.02 2.59
C ASN A 153 0.03 -8.12 3.56
N ASP A 154 -0.11 -7.85 4.86
CA ASP A 154 0.29 -8.79 5.90
C ASP A 154 -0.56 -10.06 5.85
N PHE A 155 -1.88 -9.94 5.81
CA PHE A 155 -2.77 -11.11 5.70
C PHE A 155 -2.51 -11.93 4.43
N VAL A 156 -2.40 -11.29 3.26
CA VAL A 156 -2.21 -12.01 1.99
C VAL A 156 -0.85 -12.71 1.92
N SER A 157 0.22 -12.09 2.46
CA SER A 157 1.53 -12.74 2.58
C SER A 157 1.46 -14.00 3.43
N ASP A 158 0.82 -13.92 4.59
CA ASP A 158 0.66 -15.06 5.50
C ASP A 158 -0.21 -16.16 4.90
N HIS A 159 -1.31 -15.80 4.22
CA HIS A 159 -2.16 -16.76 3.53
C HIS A 159 -1.39 -17.53 2.44
N MET A 160 -0.59 -16.84 1.64
CA MET A 160 0.24 -17.51 0.63
C MET A 160 1.19 -18.51 1.28
N ALA A 161 1.89 -18.12 2.36
CA ALA A 161 2.80 -19.01 3.09
C ALA A 161 2.06 -20.21 3.69
N MET A 162 0.88 -20.01 4.28
CA MET A 162 0.05 -21.10 4.79
C MET A 162 -0.37 -22.08 3.70
N LEU A 163 -0.87 -21.58 2.57
CA LEU A 163 -1.27 -22.42 1.43
C LEU A 163 -0.08 -23.19 0.85
N GLU A 164 1.07 -22.56 0.72
CA GLU A 164 2.32 -23.19 0.24
C GLU A 164 2.81 -24.29 1.19
N SER A 165 2.61 -24.13 2.51
CA SER A 165 2.98 -25.12 3.51
C SER A 165 2.24 -26.45 3.39
N THR A 166 1.13 -26.50 2.61
CA THR A 166 0.39 -27.74 2.35
C THR A 166 1.13 -28.71 1.41
N GLY A 167 2.07 -28.20 0.61
CA GLY A 167 2.72 -28.95 -0.47
C GLY A 167 1.80 -29.23 -1.67
N LEU A 168 0.58 -28.66 -1.70
CA LEU A 168 -0.42 -28.91 -2.74
C LEU A 168 -0.44 -27.83 -3.82
N VAL A 169 0.39 -26.78 -3.70
CA VAL A 169 0.43 -25.72 -4.71
C VAL A 169 1.00 -26.25 -6.01
N ARG A 170 0.25 -26.06 -7.09
CA ARG A 170 0.70 -26.38 -8.44
C ARG A 170 1.32 -25.14 -9.08
N TRP A 171 2.61 -25.02 -8.95
CA TRP A 171 3.37 -23.84 -9.37
C TRP A 171 3.25 -23.57 -10.87
N GLU A 172 3.15 -24.63 -11.67
CA GLU A 172 2.96 -24.55 -13.12
C GLU A 172 1.59 -23.99 -13.55
N GLN A 173 0.62 -23.95 -12.64
CA GLN A 173 -0.72 -23.42 -12.89
C GLN A 173 -0.88 -21.96 -12.42
N LEU A 174 0.13 -21.42 -11.76
CA LEU A 174 0.09 -20.01 -11.39
C LEU A 174 0.22 -19.15 -12.66
N PRO A 175 -0.51 -18.01 -12.73
CA PRO A 175 -0.29 -17.08 -13.82
C PRO A 175 1.16 -16.57 -13.81
N PRO A 176 1.72 -16.27 -14.98
CA PRO A 176 3.05 -15.70 -15.05
C PRO A 176 3.12 -14.39 -14.26
N ALA A 177 4.27 -14.10 -13.68
CA ALA A 177 4.48 -12.86 -12.95
C ALA A 177 4.23 -11.66 -13.89
N ALA A 178 3.35 -10.77 -13.48
CA ALA A 178 3.03 -9.56 -14.22
C ALA A 178 3.26 -8.35 -13.30
N LEU A 179 3.96 -7.35 -13.82
CA LEU A 179 4.02 -6.06 -13.15
C LEU A 179 2.70 -5.31 -13.41
N PRO A 180 2.21 -4.53 -12.42
CA PRO A 180 1.11 -3.61 -12.67
C PRO A 180 1.44 -2.71 -13.88
N PRO A 181 0.46 -2.33 -14.70
CA PRO A 181 0.67 -1.36 -15.77
C PRO A 181 1.36 -0.11 -15.24
N ALA A 182 2.39 0.37 -15.93
CA ALA A 182 3.02 1.62 -15.55
C ALA A 182 1.98 2.75 -15.55
N GLN A 183 1.88 3.46 -14.45
CA GLN A 183 1.02 4.64 -14.40
C GLN A 183 1.67 5.74 -15.26
N SER A 184 0.92 6.29 -16.22
CA SER A 184 1.42 7.31 -17.16
C SER A 184 1.88 8.60 -16.49
N ASP A 185 1.39 8.86 -15.29
CA ASP A 185 1.67 10.00 -14.42
C ASP A 185 2.48 9.60 -13.17
N SER A 186 3.14 8.44 -13.19
CA SER A 186 3.92 7.98 -12.05
C SER A 186 5.07 8.92 -11.73
N LEU A 187 5.34 9.13 -10.45
CA LEU A 187 6.51 9.88 -9.97
C LEU A 187 7.82 9.28 -10.53
N VAL A 188 7.83 7.97 -10.81
CA VAL A 188 8.97 7.28 -11.44
C VAL A 188 9.11 7.71 -12.89
N ALA A 189 8.01 7.79 -13.66
CA ALA A 189 8.06 8.30 -15.02
C ALA A 189 8.43 9.78 -15.05
N ALA A 190 7.91 10.59 -14.14
CA ALA A 190 8.28 11.99 -13.98
C ALA A 190 9.76 12.16 -13.56
N ALA A 191 10.25 11.32 -12.64
CA ALA A 191 11.65 11.32 -12.25
C ALA A 191 12.56 10.86 -13.40
N ALA A 192 12.17 9.81 -14.13
CA ALA A 192 12.90 9.33 -15.30
C ALA A 192 12.89 10.37 -16.44
N ALA A 193 11.78 11.05 -16.68
CA ALA A 193 11.68 12.15 -17.63
C ALA A 193 12.58 13.33 -17.24
N ASN A 194 12.65 13.66 -15.95
CA ASN A 194 13.57 14.70 -15.44
C ASN A 194 15.02 14.32 -15.54
N VAL A 195 15.37 13.04 -15.38
CA VAL A 195 16.74 12.53 -15.60
C VAL A 195 17.07 12.52 -17.10
N GLY A 196 16.12 12.09 -17.94
CA GLY A 196 16.29 12.02 -19.40
C GLY A 196 16.21 13.37 -20.12
N SER A 197 15.43 14.31 -19.59
CA SER A 197 15.27 15.65 -20.18
C SER A 197 16.43 16.59 -19.88
N GLY A 198 17.50 16.09 -19.21
CA GLY A 198 18.67 16.91 -18.93
C GLY A 198 18.27 18.28 -18.38
N GLY A 199 17.36 18.28 -17.42
CA GLY A 199 17.15 19.43 -16.57
C GLY A 199 18.49 19.72 -15.90
N ARG A 200 19.40 20.28 -16.67
CA ARG A 200 20.57 20.93 -16.17
C ARG A 200 20.02 21.94 -15.18
N ILE A 201 20.02 21.59 -13.90
CA ILE A 201 20.24 22.62 -12.92
C ILE A 201 21.50 23.28 -13.46
N GLY A 202 21.37 24.49 -13.99
CA GLY A 202 22.47 25.21 -14.64
C GLY A 202 23.56 25.64 -13.65
N VAL A 203 24.01 24.69 -12.87
CA VAL A 203 25.25 24.81 -12.12
C VAL A 203 26.33 24.60 -13.16
N SER A 204 26.76 25.68 -13.78
CA SER A 204 27.85 25.61 -14.75
C SER A 204 28.99 24.84 -14.10
N THR A 205 29.68 24.01 -14.89
CA THR A 205 30.88 23.29 -14.43
C THR A 205 31.84 24.24 -13.70
N THR A 206 31.85 25.51 -14.10
CA THR A 206 32.56 26.59 -13.45
C THR A 206 32.14 26.85 -12.00
N VAL A 207 30.82 26.82 -11.71
CA VAL A 207 30.32 26.99 -10.32
C VAL A 207 30.69 25.80 -9.46
N VAL A 208 30.61 24.56 -10.00
CA VAL A 208 31.03 23.34 -9.28
C VAL A 208 32.53 23.44 -8.94
N TRP A 209 33.39 23.86 -9.90
CA TRP A 209 34.80 24.03 -9.66
C TRP A 209 35.11 25.17 -8.68
N LEU A 210 34.36 26.26 -8.73
CA LEU A 210 34.55 27.38 -7.78
C LEU A 210 34.20 26.96 -6.34
N VAL A 211 33.12 26.17 -6.14
CA VAL A 211 32.80 25.64 -4.83
C VAL A 211 33.85 24.66 -4.34
N PHE A 212 34.36 23.79 -5.23
CA PHE A 212 35.42 22.84 -4.90
C PHE A 212 36.73 23.55 -4.52
N ILE A 213 37.15 24.59 -5.25
CA ILE A 213 38.34 25.38 -4.97
C ILE A 213 38.19 26.17 -3.67
N ALA A 214 36.99 26.73 -3.41
CA ALA A 214 36.72 27.42 -2.15
C ALA A 214 36.79 26.49 -0.94
N ALA A 215 36.25 25.25 -1.07
CA ALA A 215 36.30 24.24 -0.02
C ALA A 215 37.73 23.77 0.26
N LEU A 216 38.52 23.56 -0.76
CA LEU A 216 39.95 23.21 -0.62
C LEU A 216 40.78 24.36 -0.04
N GLY A 217 40.52 25.61 -0.44
CA GLY A 217 41.19 26.79 0.08
C GLY A 217 40.95 27.01 1.57
N THR A 218 39.72 26.88 2.03
CA THR A 218 39.36 27.01 3.46
C THR A 218 39.93 25.88 4.31
N GLY A 219 39.89 24.62 3.80
CA GLY A 219 40.53 23.48 4.45
C GLY A 219 42.04 23.63 4.59
N GLY A 220 42.73 24.10 3.54
CA GLY A 220 44.18 24.35 3.55
C GLY A 220 44.63 25.42 4.55
N ILE A 221 43.88 26.53 4.66
CA ILE A 221 44.15 27.60 5.62
C ILE A 221 43.95 27.14 7.07
N ALA A 222 42.90 26.33 7.32
CA ALA A 222 42.64 25.77 8.65
C ALA A 222 43.78 24.82 9.09
N THR A 223 44.22 23.95 8.21
CA THR A 223 45.28 22.97 8.47
C THR A 223 46.64 23.71 8.68
N TYR A 224 46.96 24.71 7.86
CA TYR A 224 48.16 25.50 8.02
C TYR A 224 48.21 26.28 9.35
N ARG A 225 47.05 26.81 9.80
CA ARG A 225 46.98 27.51 11.11
C ARG A 225 47.14 26.56 12.29
N ILE A 226 46.66 25.31 12.19
CA ILE A 226 46.82 24.31 13.22
C ILE A 226 48.28 23.86 13.34
N LEU A 227 48.95 23.61 12.21
CA LEU A 227 50.34 23.15 12.18
C LEU A 227 51.34 24.25 12.61
N ARG A 228 50.97 25.53 12.56
CA ARG A 228 51.85 26.65 12.97
C ARG A 228 51.72 26.99 14.47
N ARG A 229 50.75 26.38 15.18
CA ARG A 229 50.51 26.55 16.63
C ARG A 229 50.99 25.37 17.49
N SER A 230 51.50 24.33 16.87
CA SER A 230 52.24 23.21 17.48
C SER A 230 53.74 23.44 17.28
#